data_9632a5bd7e6af24341e133bbfd4a0592
#
_entry.id   9632a5bd7e6af24341e133bbfd4a0592
#
_cell.length_a   1.000
_cell.length_b   1.000
_cell.length_c   1.000
_cell.angle_alpha   90.00
_cell.angle_beta   90.00
_cell.angle_gamma   90.00
#
_symmetry.space_group_name_H-M   'P 1'
#
loop_
_entity.id
_entity.type
_entity.pdbx_description
1 polymer ?
#
loop_
_entity_poly.entity_id
_entity_poly.type
_entity_poly.pdbx_seq_one_letter_code
_entity_poly.pdbx_strand_id
1 'polypeptide(L)'
;MATRALKDYLRFMHGKKIRKAQKPLRKLRRYLGKLLKELDPHMEICPQPLIRDMVIGAKPLLQTKEDKNKIYSCREPQVSCIAKCKAHKPYEFGSKANIILTEQKRIVLSMTTHLGNPYDGHLLAQSKRNAEINGRTAIKRILVDRGFRGHEEEDAEVLVSYTKGLSKYFKRT
;
A
#
# COMPACT_ATOMS: atom_id res chain seq x y z
N MET A 1 7.74 33.64 5.50
CA MET A 1 8.90 32.72 5.67
C MET A 1 8.62 31.30 5.15
N ALA A 2 7.51 30.67 5.49
CA ALA A 2 7.12 29.34 5.00
C ALA A 2 6.97 29.27 3.47
N THR A 3 6.33 30.27 2.85
CA THR A 3 6.14 30.37 1.40
C THR A 3 7.46 30.32 0.62
N ARG A 4 8.48 31.01 1.11
CA ARG A 4 9.82 31.00 0.47
C ARG A 4 10.46 29.60 0.57
N ALA A 5 10.36 28.95 1.73
CA ALA A 5 10.89 27.62 1.92
C ALA A 5 10.17 26.58 1.01
N LEU A 6 8.85 26.73 0.79
CA LEU A 6 8.08 25.91 -0.13
C LEU A 6 8.53 26.11 -1.58
N LYS A 7 8.67 27.35 -2.04
CA LYS A 7 9.17 27.66 -3.39
C LYS A 7 10.56 27.06 -3.64
N ASP A 8 11.47 27.20 -2.68
CA ASP A 8 12.82 26.63 -2.77
C ASP A 8 12.79 25.10 -2.81
N TYR A 9 11.94 24.46 -1.98
CA TYR A 9 11.76 23.01 -2.01
C TYR A 9 11.28 22.53 -3.36
N LEU A 10 10.21 23.11 -3.90
CA LEU A 10 9.64 22.74 -5.19
C LEU A 10 10.66 22.93 -6.33
N ARG A 11 11.36 24.06 -6.37
CA ARG A 11 12.41 24.32 -7.37
C ARG A 11 13.50 23.26 -7.37
N PHE A 12 13.96 22.83 -6.20
CA PHE A 12 15.00 21.80 -6.11
C PHE A 12 14.47 20.40 -6.44
N MET A 13 13.22 20.09 -6.12
CA MET A 13 12.60 18.82 -6.48
C MET A 13 12.39 18.70 -7.99
N HIS A 14 11.87 19.74 -8.66
CA HIS A 14 11.75 19.77 -10.12
C HIS A 14 13.12 19.59 -10.82
N GLY A 15 14.16 20.21 -10.29
CA GLY A 15 15.53 20.08 -10.81
C GLY A 15 16.22 18.76 -10.42
N LYS A 16 15.52 17.79 -9.80
CA LYS A 16 16.08 16.52 -9.25
C LYS A 16 17.26 16.72 -8.30
N LYS A 17 17.39 17.91 -7.69
CA LYS A 17 18.47 18.27 -6.75
C LYS A 17 18.09 17.90 -5.32
N ILE A 18 17.83 16.63 -5.05
CA ILE A 18 17.25 16.09 -3.80
C ILE A 18 18.07 16.55 -2.57
N ARG A 19 19.40 16.52 -2.63
CA ARG A 19 20.26 16.96 -1.50
C ARG A 19 20.00 18.42 -1.15
N LYS A 20 19.81 19.32 -2.14
CA LYS A 20 19.53 20.75 -1.92
C LYS A 20 18.10 20.98 -1.38
N ALA A 21 17.14 20.12 -1.72
CA ALA A 21 15.78 20.17 -1.21
C ALA A 21 15.67 19.87 0.29
N GLN A 22 16.63 19.16 0.88
CA GLN A 22 16.61 18.75 2.30
C GLN A 22 16.57 19.96 3.27
N LYS A 23 17.31 21.02 2.97
CA LYS A 23 17.38 22.23 3.85
C LYS A 23 16.02 22.96 3.92
N PRO A 24 15.36 23.31 2.80
CA PRO A 24 14.03 23.90 2.84
C PRO A 24 12.97 22.93 3.40
N LEU A 25 13.06 21.63 3.15
CA LEU A 25 12.16 20.64 3.75
C LEU A 25 12.24 20.65 5.29
N ARG A 26 13.47 20.66 5.85
CA ARG A 26 13.65 20.76 7.31
C ARG A 26 13.04 22.04 7.90
N LYS A 27 13.13 23.17 7.17
CA LYS A 27 12.49 24.43 7.60
C LYS A 27 10.96 24.28 7.60
N LEU A 28 10.38 23.71 6.56
CA LEU A 28 8.92 23.49 6.48
C LEU A 28 8.43 22.58 7.61
N ARG A 29 9.12 21.47 7.88
CA ARG A 29 8.80 20.58 9.01
C ARG A 29 8.86 21.28 10.35
N ARG A 30 9.88 22.13 10.57
CA ARG A 30 9.99 22.93 11.80
C ARG A 30 8.83 23.92 11.95
N TYR A 31 8.41 24.60 10.88
CA TYR A 31 7.25 25.49 10.91
C TYR A 31 5.96 24.73 11.22
N LEU A 32 5.76 23.61 10.54
CA LEU A 32 4.62 22.73 10.80
C LEU A 32 4.59 22.25 12.25
N GLY A 33 5.73 21.79 12.78
CA GLY A 33 5.82 21.32 14.17
C GLY A 33 5.50 22.41 15.20
N LYS A 34 5.93 23.65 14.94
CA LYS A 34 5.55 24.80 15.80
C LYS A 34 4.05 25.06 15.74
N LEU A 35 3.49 25.14 14.53
CA LEU A 35 2.07 25.40 14.33
C LEU A 35 1.20 24.30 15.00
N LEU A 36 1.56 23.03 14.83
CA LEU A 36 0.82 21.93 15.47
C LEU A 36 0.89 22.00 16.99
N LYS A 37 2.04 22.37 17.58
CA LYS A 37 2.15 22.56 19.03
C LYS A 37 1.28 23.70 19.55
N GLU A 38 1.13 24.77 18.78
CA GLU A 38 0.26 25.90 19.12
C GLU A 38 -1.21 25.54 19.00
N LEU A 39 -1.59 24.75 18.01
CA LEU A 39 -2.98 24.36 17.74
C LEU A 39 -3.49 23.20 18.60
N ASP A 40 -2.65 22.24 18.94
CA ASP A 40 -3.04 20.99 19.61
C ASP A 40 -3.86 21.19 20.90
N PRO A 41 -3.51 22.15 21.80
CA PRO A 41 -4.32 22.43 23.00
C PRO A 41 -5.73 22.95 22.71
N HIS A 42 -5.94 23.52 21.53
CA HIS A 42 -7.23 24.10 21.14
C HIS A 42 -8.12 23.14 20.36
N MET A 43 -7.63 21.93 20.03
CA MET A 43 -8.35 20.98 19.18
C MET A 43 -9.57 20.37 19.86
N GLU A 44 -9.55 20.21 21.19
CA GLU A 44 -10.69 19.67 21.94
C GLU A 44 -11.92 20.59 21.89
N ILE A 45 -11.69 21.90 21.90
CA ILE A 45 -12.74 22.92 21.90
C ILE A 45 -13.02 23.50 20.50
N CYS A 46 -12.28 23.04 19.48
CA CYS A 46 -12.47 23.53 18.12
C CYS A 46 -13.81 23.03 17.54
N PRO A 47 -14.75 23.95 17.23
CA PRO A 47 -16.10 23.56 16.75
C PRO A 47 -16.10 23.12 15.29
N GLN A 48 -15.01 23.37 14.53
CA GLN A 48 -14.94 23.12 13.10
C GLN A 48 -14.28 21.78 12.79
N PRO A 49 -15.04 20.73 12.37
CA PRO A 49 -14.50 19.41 12.05
C PRO A 49 -13.37 19.45 11.01
N LEU A 50 -13.53 20.30 9.97
CA LEU A 50 -12.52 20.45 8.91
C LEU A 50 -11.13 20.85 9.44
N ILE A 51 -11.07 21.77 10.42
CA ILE A 51 -9.79 22.20 11.01
C ILE A 51 -9.18 21.06 11.80
N ARG A 52 -9.99 20.33 12.58
CA ARG A 52 -9.53 19.15 13.32
C ARG A 52 -8.94 18.10 12.39
N ASP A 53 -9.62 17.79 11.30
CA ASP A 53 -9.15 16.81 10.31
C ASP A 53 -7.86 17.27 9.62
N MET A 54 -7.72 18.55 9.31
CA MET A 54 -6.48 19.12 8.74
C MET A 54 -5.32 18.99 9.71
N VAL A 55 -5.51 19.28 11.00
CA VAL A 55 -4.46 19.15 12.02
C VAL A 55 -4.06 17.70 12.22
N ILE A 56 -5.04 16.79 12.33
CA ILE A 56 -4.79 15.35 12.44
C ILE A 56 -4.03 14.84 11.21
N GLY A 57 -4.49 15.21 10.01
CA GLY A 57 -3.86 14.81 8.74
C GLY A 57 -2.47 15.41 8.51
N ALA A 58 -2.10 16.51 9.20
CA ALA A 58 -0.79 17.10 9.10
C ALA A 58 0.27 16.45 10.02
N LYS A 59 -0.14 15.81 11.12
CA LYS A 59 0.78 15.16 12.07
C LYS A 59 1.70 14.12 11.40
N PRO A 60 1.21 13.24 10.50
CA PRO A 60 2.07 12.27 9.79
C PRO A 60 3.21 12.89 8.98
N LEU A 61 3.10 14.13 8.53
CA LEU A 61 4.16 14.81 7.78
C LEU A 61 5.43 15.06 8.62
N LEU A 62 5.31 14.98 9.94
CA LEU A 62 6.44 15.10 10.87
C LEU A 62 7.10 13.77 11.22
N GLN A 63 6.53 12.64 10.79
CA GLN A 63 7.07 11.31 11.07
C GLN A 63 8.51 11.16 10.58
N THR A 64 9.32 10.44 11.36
CA THR A 64 10.73 10.12 11.06
C THR A 64 10.87 8.69 10.55
N LYS A 65 12.10 8.27 10.25
CA LYS A 65 12.35 6.88 9.81
C LYS A 65 12.18 5.88 10.94
N GLU A 66 12.36 6.32 12.17
CA GLU A 66 12.36 5.52 13.39
C GLU A 66 10.95 5.29 13.95
N ASP A 67 9.96 6.12 13.52
CA ASP A 67 8.59 6.02 14.03
C ASP A 67 7.95 4.69 13.64
N LYS A 68 7.25 4.09 14.60
CA LYS A 68 6.39 2.92 14.39
C LYS A 68 5.04 3.37 13.81
N ASN A 69 4.33 2.46 13.14
CA ASN A 69 2.98 2.70 12.60
C ASN A 69 2.87 3.95 11.71
N LYS A 70 3.80 4.08 10.77
CA LYS A 70 3.83 5.22 9.84
C LYS A 70 2.62 5.28 8.95
N ILE A 71 2.11 6.49 8.78
CA ILE A 71 1.13 6.81 7.76
C ILE A 71 1.89 7.26 6.50
N TYR A 72 1.72 6.54 5.41
CA TYR A 72 2.42 6.79 4.13
C TYR A 72 1.62 7.70 3.18
N SER A 73 0.31 7.85 3.41
CA SER A 73 -0.56 8.75 2.67
C SER A 73 -1.51 9.46 3.64
N CYS A 74 -1.53 10.79 3.59
CA CYS A 74 -2.46 11.57 4.42
C CYS A 74 -3.91 11.47 3.94
N ARG A 75 -4.14 11.12 2.66
CA ARG A 75 -5.48 10.96 2.08
C ARG A 75 -6.00 9.52 2.25
N GLU A 76 -5.10 8.57 2.28
CA GLU A 76 -5.39 7.13 2.37
C GLU A 76 -4.54 6.51 3.49
N PRO A 77 -4.92 6.70 4.76
CA PRO A 77 -4.12 6.25 5.91
C PRO A 77 -3.85 4.74 5.93
N GLN A 78 -4.68 3.95 5.25
CA GLN A 78 -4.55 2.50 5.11
C GLN A 78 -3.41 2.06 4.16
N VAL A 79 -2.80 2.99 3.41
CA VAL A 79 -1.66 2.68 2.54
C VAL A 79 -0.49 2.15 3.35
N SER A 80 0.03 1.02 2.92
CA SER A 80 1.17 0.34 3.55
C SER A 80 2.43 0.43 2.68
N CYS A 81 3.59 0.32 3.31
CA CYS A 81 4.87 0.18 2.61
C CYS A 81 5.13 -1.31 2.34
N ILE A 82 5.15 -1.70 1.09
CA ILE A 82 5.34 -3.08 0.63
C ILE A 82 6.74 -3.24 0.07
N ALA A 83 7.55 -4.09 0.70
CA ALA A 83 8.88 -4.43 0.18
C ALA A 83 8.76 -5.35 -1.04
N LYS A 84 9.45 -5.01 -2.13
CA LYS A 84 9.40 -5.75 -3.42
C LYS A 84 10.69 -6.49 -3.74
N CYS A 85 11.71 -6.41 -2.92
CA CYS A 85 13.03 -7.05 -3.15
C CYS A 85 13.63 -6.75 -4.55
N LYS A 86 13.28 -5.63 -5.17
CA LYS A 86 13.83 -5.18 -6.46
C LYS A 86 14.85 -4.09 -6.23
N ALA A 87 16.07 -4.25 -6.78
CA ALA A 87 17.18 -3.32 -6.57
C ALA A 87 16.84 -1.87 -6.96
N HIS A 88 16.13 -1.66 -8.08
CA HIS A 88 15.78 -0.34 -8.60
C HIS A 88 14.53 0.28 -7.95
N LYS A 89 13.65 -0.55 -7.34
CA LYS A 89 12.42 -0.10 -6.67
C LYS A 89 12.12 -1.01 -5.48
N PRO A 90 12.84 -0.81 -4.36
CA PRO A 90 12.75 -1.72 -3.21
C PRO A 90 11.40 -1.67 -2.49
N TYR A 91 10.68 -0.55 -2.60
CA TYR A 91 9.38 -0.35 -1.92
C TYR A 91 8.31 0.13 -2.89
N GLU A 92 7.09 -0.35 -2.66
CA GLU A 92 5.85 0.17 -3.24
C GLU A 92 4.91 0.59 -2.11
N PHE A 93 4.06 1.58 -2.39
CA PHE A 93 3.09 2.09 -1.41
C PHE A 93 1.69 1.84 -1.94
N GLY A 94 0.85 1.23 -1.13
CA GLY A 94 -0.50 0.87 -1.52
C GLY A 94 -1.14 -0.14 -0.57
N SER A 95 -2.29 -0.65 -0.96
CA SER A 95 -2.95 -1.79 -0.33
C SER A 95 -2.75 -3.04 -1.19
N LYS A 96 -2.64 -4.20 -0.56
CA LYS A 96 -2.56 -5.46 -1.27
C LYS A 96 -3.94 -5.85 -1.78
N ALA A 97 -4.02 -6.31 -3.03
CA ALA A 97 -5.24 -6.82 -3.61
C ALA A 97 -5.01 -8.19 -4.23
N ASN A 98 -5.94 -9.11 -4.00
CA ASN A 98 -6.02 -10.39 -4.69
C ASN A 98 -7.13 -10.36 -5.72
N ILE A 99 -6.84 -10.85 -6.93
CA ILE A 99 -7.80 -10.94 -8.02
C ILE A 99 -7.82 -12.38 -8.50
N ILE A 100 -9.00 -12.97 -8.56
CA ILE A 100 -9.21 -14.30 -9.15
C ILE A 100 -9.89 -14.14 -10.50
N LEU A 101 -9.30 -14.76 -11.51
CA LEU A 101 -9.74 -14.73 -12.90
C LEU A 101 -10.01 -16.16 -13.39
N THR A 102 -10.97 -16.32 -14.31
CA THR A 102 -11.11 -17.57 -15.07
C THR A 102 -9.91 -17.75 -16.00
N GLU A 103 -9.42 -18.99 -16.14
CA GLU A 103 -8.23 -19.30 -16.95
C GLU A 103 -8.39 -18.91 -18.42
N GLN A 104 -9.48 -19.32 -19.06
CA GLN A 104 -9.68 -19.14 -20.49
C GLN A 104 -10.12 -17.73 -20.87
N LYS A 105 -11.22 -17.25 -20.28
CA LYS A 105 -11.85 -15.96 -20.65
C LYS A 105 -11.36 -14.78 -19.83
N ARG A 106 -10.56 -15.02 -18.79
CA ARG A 106 -10.03 -13.99 -17.87
C ARG A 106 -11.11 -13.11 -17.25
N ILE A 107 -12.29 -13.72 -17.00
CA ILE A 107 -13.38 -13.02 -16.30
C ILE A 107 -13.00 -12.91 -14.83
N VAL A 108 -13.13 -11.72 -14.26
CA VAL A 108 -12.89 -11.50 -12.82
C VAL A 108 -14.03 -12.15 -12.02
N LEU A 109 -13.69 -13.14 -11.21
CA LEU A 109 -14.62 -13.80 -10.29
C LEU A 109 -14.64 -13.13 -8.92
N SER A 110 -13.49 -12.67 -8.46
CA SER A 110 -13.36 -12.01 -7.15
C SER A 110 -12.21 -11.03 -7.16
N MET A 111 -12.40 -9.91 -6.43
CA MET A 111 -11.35 -8.97 -6.09
C MET A 111 -11.49 -8.62 -4.61
N THR A 112 -10.42 -8.79 -3.84
CA THR A 112 -10.37 -8.49 -2.41
C THR A 112 -9.17 -7.61 -2.11
N THR A 113 -9.35 -6.62 -1.24
CA THR A 113 -8.28 -5.76 -0.75
C THR A 113 -7.96 -6.07 0.70
N HIS A 114 -6.70 -5.94 1.08
CA HIS A 114 -6.21 -6.29 2.40
C HIS A 114 -5.41 -5.14 3.00
N LEU A 115 -5.65 -4.87 4.27
CA LEU A 115 -4.87 -3.91 5.03
C LEU A 115 -3.46 -4.47 5.31
N GLY A 116 -2.48 -3.61 5.29
CA GLY A 116 -1.11 -4.02 5.52
C GLY A 116 -0.48 -4.78 4.34
N ASN A 117 0.43 -5.68 4.67
CA ASN A 117 1.10 -6.55 3.71
C ASN A 117 1.03 -8.01 4.19
N PRO A 118 -0.17 -8.60 4.28
CA PRO A 118 -0.31 -10.00 4.67
C PRO A 118 0.37 -10.92 3.65
N TYR A 119 0.76 -12.11 4.10
CA TYR A 119 1.35 -13.11 3.22
C TYR A 119 0.31 -13.65 2.22
N ASP A 120 0.68 -13.77 0.94
CA ASP A 120 -0.26 -14.16 -0.13
C ASP A 120 -0.90 -15.53 0.11
N GLY A 121 -0.13 -16.49 0.61
CA GLY A 121 -0.62 -17.83 0.89
C GLY A 121 -1.82 -17.89 1.85
N HIS A 122 -1.82 -17.05 2.90
CA HIS A 122 -2.92 -16.99 3.87
C HIS A 122 -4.21 -16.38 3.28
N LEU A 123 -4.10 -15.67 2.16
CA LEU A 123 -5.24 -15.00 1.53
C LEU A 123 -5.95 -15.89 0.49
N LEU A 124 -5.35 -17.01 0.11
CA LEU A 124 -5.82 -17.84 -1.00
C LEU A 124 -7.19 -18.44 -0.71
N ALA A 125 -7.35 -19.09 0.45
CA ALA A 125 -8.59 -19.76 0.83
C ALA A 125 -9.79 -18.81 0.90
N GLN A 126 -9.62 -17.62 1.45
CA GLN A 126 -10.68 -16.61 1.48
C GLN A 126 -11.01 -16.09 0.08
N SER A 127 -10.01 -15.81 -0.74
CA SER A 127 -10.18 -15.33 -2.11
C SER A 127 -10.92 -16.37 -2.97
N LYS A 128 -10.56 -17.67 -2.82
CA LYS A 128 -11.24 -18.79 -3.47
C LYS A 128 -12.72 -18.82 -3.08
N ARG A 129 -13.03 -18.81 -1.78
CA ARG A 129 -14.43 -18.80 -1.29
C ARG A 129 -15.25 -17.68 -1.90
N ASN A 130 -14.70 -16.47 -1.94
CA ASN A 130 -15.40 -15.35 -2.56
C ASN A 130 -15.65 -15.56 -4.07
N ALA A 131 -14.67 -16.14 -4.77
CA ALA A 131 -14.81 -16.44 -6.19
C ALA A 131 -15.83 -17.57 -6.46
N GLU A 132 -15.92 -18.58 -5.59
CA GLU A 132 -16.92 -19.66 -5.67
C GLU A 132 -18.33 -19.13 -5.44
N ILE A 133 -18.52 -18.25 -4.47
CA ILE A 133 -19.81 -17.59 -4.20
C ILE A 133 -20.25 -16.78 -5.43
N ASN A 134 -19.36 -15.94 -5.97
CA ASN A 134 -19.68 -15.08 -7.12
C ASN A 134 -19.90 -15.90 -8.40
N GLY A 135 -19.07 -16.93 -8.64
CA GLY A 135 -19.13 -17.80 -9.81
C GLY A 135 -20.18 -18.92 -9.70
N ARG A 136 -20.79 -19.12 -8.51
CA ARG A 136 -21.74 -20.20 -8.21
C ARG A 136 -21.22 -21.59 -8.63
N THR A 137 -19.90 -21.79 -8.53
CA THR A 137 -19.24 -23.01 -8.99
C THR A 137 -18.02 -23.29 -8.12
N ALA A 138 -17.84 -24.55 -7.71
CA ALA A 138 -16.66 -24.96 -6.97
C ALA A 138 -15.38 -24.88 -7.83
N ILE A 139 -14.32 -24.34 -7.28
CA ILE A 139 -13.03 -24.19 -7.93
C ILE A 139 -12.18 -25.42 -7.59
N LYS A 140 -11.90 -26.25 -8.60
CA LYS A 140 -11.10 -27.48 -8.45
C LYS A 140 -9.60 -27.25 -8.63
N ARG A 141 -9.20 -26.20 -9.36
CA ARG A 141 -7.80 -25.91 -9.67
C ARG A 141 -7.53 -24.42 -9.68
N ILE A 142 -6.41 -24.02 -9.09
CA ILE A 142 -5.98 -22.64 -9.00
C ILE A 142 -4.52 -22.54 -9.48
N LEU A 143 -4.24 -21.60 -10.38
CA LEU A 143 -2.89 -21.25 -10.82
C LEU A 143 -2.44 -19.98 -10.10
N VAL A 144 -1.32 -20.06 -9.41
CA VAL A 144 -0.80 -18.95 -8.60
C VAL A 144 0.68 -18.69 -8.89
N ASP A 145 1.15 -17.51 -8.52
CA ASP A 145 2.58 -17.19 -8.57
C ASP A 145 3.35 -17.74 -7.36
N ARG A 146 4.66 -17.48 -7.32
CA ARG A 146 5.54 -17.95 -6.23
C ARG A 146 5.22 -17.33 -4.86
N GLY A 147 4.55 -16.20 -4.82
CA GLY A 147 4.15 -15.53 -3.59
C GLY A 147 3.20 -16.35 -2.73
N PHE A 148 2.51 -17.31 -3.35
CA PHE A 148 1.55 -18.20 -2.69
C PHE A 148 2.15 -19.52 -2.16
N ARG A 149 3.45 -19.71 -2.19
CA ARG A 149 4.08 -20.91 -1.62
C ARG A 149 3.75 -21.02 -0.12
N GLY A 150 3.44 -22.22 0.35
CA GLY A 150 3.03 -22.42 1.75
C GLY A 150 1.61 -21.93 2.04
N HIS A 151 0.73 -21.92 1.03
CA HIS A 151 -0.70 -21.73 1.21
C HIS A 151 -1.31 -22.85 2.05
N GLU A 152 -2.44 -22.56 2.68
CA GLU A 152 -3.20 -23.49 3.52
C GLU A 152 -4.49 -24.00 2.81
N GLU A 153 -4.53 -23.88 1.48
CA GLU A 153 -5.68 -24.36 0.70
C GLU A 153 -5.56 -25.87 0.47
N GLU A 154 -6.58 -26.63 0.90
CA GLU A 154 -6.63 -28.09 0.83
C GLU A 154 -7.74 -28.62 -0.10
N ASP A 155 -8.79 -27.81 -0.36
CA ASP A 155 -9.96 -28.25 -1.14
C ASP A 155 -9.78 -28.14 -2.65
N ALA A 156 -8.72 -27.47 -3.12
CA ALA A 156 -8.43 -27.30 -4.54
C ALA A 156 -6.99 -27.66 -4.86
N GLU A 157 -6.75 -28.17 -6.07
CA GLU A 157 -5.40 -28.36 -6.59
C GLU A 157 -4.74 -27.02 -6.86
N VAL A 158 -3.70 -26.64 -6.07
CA VAL A 158 -2.99 -25.37 -6.26
C VAL A 158 -1.69 -25.58 -7.02
N LEU A 159 -1.59 -25.01 -8.21
CA LEU A 159 -0.43 -25.05 -9.08
C LEU A 159 0.38 -23.76 -8.95
N VAL A 160 1.51 -23.82 -8.26
CA VAL A 160 2.41 -22.67 -8.08
C VAL A 160 3.34 -22.55 -9.29
N SER A 161 3.42 -21.36 -9.91
CA SER A 161 4.26 -21.09 -11.08
C SER A 161 5.73 -21.44 -10.83
N TYR A 162 6.42 -21.88 -11.89
CA TYR A 162 7.82 -22.32 -11.86
C TYR A 162 8.12 -23.56 -10.99
N THR A 163 7.12 -24.34 -10.59
CA THR A 163 7.34 -25.67 -10.03
C THR A 163 7.73 -26.61 -11.16
N LYS A 164 8.72 -27.47 -10.94
CA LYS A 164 9.17 -28.46 -11.96
C LYS A 164 7.98 -29.30 -12.42
N GLY A 165 7.86 -29.49 -13.72
CA GLY A 165 6.77 -30.28 -14.32
C GLY A 165 5.50 -29.53 -14.70
N LEU A 166 5.33 -28.28 -14.26
CA LEU A 166 4.13 -27.48 -14.53
C LEU A 166 4.25 -26.52 -15.74
N SER A 167 5.34 -26.58 -16.50
CA SER A 167 5.57 -25.69 -17.66
C SER A 167 4.44 -25.74 -18.71
N LYS A 168 3.76 -26.89 -18.84
CA LYS A 168 2.65 -27.09 -19.78
C LYS A 168 1.41 -26.24 -19.45
N TYR A 169 1.18 -25.91 -18.17
CA TYR A 169 0.03 -25.10 -17.73
C TYR A 169 0.27 -23.59 -17.85
N PHE A 170 1.54 -23.18 -17.92
CA PHE A 170 1.93 -21.78 -18.00
C PHE A 170 2.43 -21.35 -19.39
N LYS A 171 2.34 -22.23 -20.40
CA LYS A 171 2.60 -21.84 -21.79
C LYS A 171 1.47 -20.88 -22.22
N ARG A 172 1.88 -19.67 -22.62
CA ARG A 172 0.97 -18.71 -23.22
C ARG A 172 0.32 -19.35 -24.46
N THR A 173 -0.99 -19.49 -24.44
CA THR A 173 -1.83 -19.56 -25.63
C THR A 173 -1.87 -18.18 -26.24
#